data_7593644a55dacb53be20cd4f2b5f4dce
#
_entry.id   7593644a55dacb53be20cd4f2b5f4dce
#
_cell.length_a   1.000
_cell.length_b   1.000
_cell.length_c   1.000
_cell.angle_alpha   90.00
_cell.angle_beta   90.00
_cell.angle_gamma   90.00
#
_symmetry.space_group_name_H-M   'P 1'
#
loop_
_entity.id
_entity.type
_entity.pdbx_description
1 polymer ?
#
loop_
_entity_poly.entity_id
_entity_poly.type
_entity_poly.pdbx_seq_one_letter_code
_entity_poly.pdbx_strand_id
1 'polypeptide(L)'
;NSDLSPSEHHAVLADMTAHGGLLYLAPEQLQNPAVVKALHSADLRRIAVDEAHILPQSKDDFRKAYGAIGGFIRALPQRPQVLALTATATRKDVARIRKSLGIPDADLFRTPMRRDNLHIAIKCLASGKSGKRKRKLSAETALFHAVERALGKWGNKGAVIIYCPTVKRVKHLYKWLKARDYPVGKYHGKMNRAKRSAEQAAFMSGKKPVMVSTNAFGL
;
A
#
# COMPACT_ATOMS: atom_id res chain seq x y z
N ASN A 1 0.85 15.96 -4.65
CA ASN A 1 1.20 14.82 -5.49
C ASN A 1 2.64 14.97 -5.96
N SER A 2 3.45 13.92 -5.93
CA SER A 2 4.84 13.91 -6.40
C SER A 2 5.01 14.20 -7.91
N ASP A 3 3.91 14.27 -8.64
CA ASP A 3 3.88 14.52 -10.09
C ASP A 3 3.67 16.01 -10.45
N LEU A 4 3.39 16.87 -9.46
CA LEU A 4 3.20 18.31 -9.69
C LEU A 4 4.53 19.07 -9.60
N SER A 5 4.73 20.05 -10.47
CA SER A 5 5.82 21.00 -10.37
C SER A 5 5.64 21.94 -9.15
N PRO A 6 6.68 22.62 -8.67
CA PRO A 6 6.55 23.59 -7.56
C PRO A 6 5.54 24.70 -7.84
N SER A 7 5.42 25.18 -9.07
CA SER A 7 4.45 26.21 -9.48
C SER A 7 3.00 25.68 -9.43
N GLU A 8 2.78 24.45 -9.90
CA GLU A 8 1.46 23.81 -9.81
C GLU A 8 1.05 23.56 -8.35
N HIS A 9 1.99 23.14 -7.50
CA HIS A 9 1.75 23.03 -6.05
C HIS A 9 1.28 24.35 -5.44
N HIS A 10 1.95 25.45 -5.80
CA HIS A 10 1.61 26.77 -5.29
C HIS A 10 0.22 27.22 -5.78
N ALA A 11 -0.09 26.99 -7.04
CA ALA A 11 -1.39 27.31 -7.61
C ALA A 11 -2.53 26.53 -6.92
N VAL A 12 -2.36 25.22 -6.70
CA VAL A 12 -3.35 24.39 -5.99
C VAL A 12 -3.59 24.88 -4.56
N LEU A 13 -2.54 25.26 -3.83
CA LEU A 13 -2.69 25.78 -2.46
C LEU A 13 -3.38 27.14 -2.45
N ALA A 14 -3.07 28.03 -3.38
CA ALA A 14 -3.71 29.32 -3.53
C ALA A 14 -5.21 29.18 -3.84
N ASP A 15 -5.55 28.31 -4.78
CA ASP A 15 -6.93 28.02 -5.16
C ASP A 15 -7.74 27.45 -3.98
N MET A 16 -7.17 26.49 -3.27
CA MET A 16 -7.77 25.91 -2.05
C MET A 16 -8.06 26.97 -0.98
N THR A 17 -7.15 27.94 -0.81
CA THR A 17 -7.32 29.00 0.19
C THR A 17 -8.40 29.99 -0.22
N ALA A 18 -8.55 30.23 -1.52
CA ALA A 18 -9.53 31.19 -2.05
C ALA A 18 -10.95 30.61 -2.18
N HIS A 19 -11.08 29.39 -2.65
CA HIS A 19 -12.36 28.79 -3.05
C HIS A 19 -12.78 27.60 -2.18
N GLY A 20 -11.88 27.08 -1.34
CA GLY A 20 -12.10 25.84 -0.60
C GLY A 20 -12.10 24.60 -1.50
N GLY A 21 -12.57 23.49 -0.98
CA GLY A 21 -12.67 22.25 -1.72
C GLY A 21 -12.07 21.04 -1.01
N LEU A 22 -11.64 20.04 -1.77
CA LEU A 22 -11.00 18.82 -1.27
C LEU A 22 -9.54 18.76 -1.70
N LEU A 23 -8.64 18.75 -0.72
CA LEU A 23 -7.19 18.63 -0.96
C LEU A 23 -6.69 17.23 -0.57
N TYR A 24 -6.12 16.51 -1.53
CA TYR A 24 -5.35 15.29 -1.26
C TYR A 24 -3.89 15.63 -0.99
N LEU A 25 -3.40 15.26 0.18
CA LEU A 25 -2.07 15.59 0.63
C LEU A 25 -1.33 14.33 1.11
N ALA A 26 -0.09 14.14 0.65
CA ALA A 26 0.78 13.13 1.23
C ALA A 26 1.31 13.63 2.60
N PRO A 27 1.40 12.76 3.62
CA PRO A 27 1.82 13.16 4.97
C PRO A 27 3.18 13.88 5.01
N GLU A 28 4.08 13.56 4.09
CA GLU A 28 5.40 14.18 3.96
C GLU A 28 5.33 15.70 3.68
N GLN A 29 4.24 16.15 3.05
CA GLN A 29 4.03 17.57 2.76
C GLN A 29 3.80 18.41 4.03
N LEU A 30 3.44 17.79 5.14
CA LEU A 30 3.37 18.47 6.44
C LEU A 30 4.74 18.87 7.00
N GLN A 31 5.84 18.45 6.34
CA GLN A 31 7.20 18.94 6.63
C GLN A 31 7.55 20.21 5.84
N ASN A 32 6.74 20.58 4.84
CA ASN A 32 6.93 21.78 4.05
C ASN A 32 6.29 22.99 4.75
N PRO A 33 7.10 24.01 5.20
CA PRO A 33 6.56 25.15 5.91
C PRO A 33 5.54 25.97 5.12
N ALA A 34 5.69 26.06 3.79
CA ALA A 34 4.74 26.77 2.94
C ALA A 34 3.37 26.08 2.91
N VAL A 35 3.35 24.74 2.84
CA VAL A 35 2.11 23.95 2.92
C VAL A 35 1.45 24.12 4.28
N VAL A 36 2.21 23.97 5.35
CA VAL A 36 1.73 24.13 6.73
C VAL A 36 1.13 25.53 6.94
N LYS A 37 1.83 26.58 6.48
CA LYS A 37 1.35 27.97 6.57
C LYS A 37 0.02 28.16 5.82
N ALA A 38 -0.08 27.65 4.59
CA ALA A 38 -1.31 27.72 3.80
C ALA A 38 -2.48 27.00 4.49
N LEU A 39 -2.23 25.80 5.03
CA LEU A 39 -3.25 25.04 5.75
C LEU A 39 -3.68 25.69 7.08
N HIS A 40 -2.78 26.37 7.78
CA HIS A 40 -3.12 27.15 8.98
C HIS A 40 -3.96 28.38 8.67
N SER A 41 -3.83 28.95 7.48
CA SER A 41 -4.63 30.12 7.04
C SER A 41 -5.97 29.71 6.43
N ALA A 42 -6.15 28.44 6.08
CA ALA A 42 -7.39 27.92 5.52
C ALA A 42 -8.40 27.53 6.63
N ASP A 43 -9.70 27.69 6.37
CA ASP A 43 -10.77 27.17 7.22
C ASP A 43 -10.90 25.64 7.04
N LEU A 44 -10.04 24.90 7.71
CA LEU A 44 -10.03 23.43 7.65
C LEU A 44 -11.16 22.83 8.50
N ARG A 45 -12.27 22.52 7.89
CA ARG A 45 -13.43 21.94 8.58
C ARG A 45 -13.30 20.45 8.87
N ARG A 46 -12.65 19.71 7.98
CA ARG A 46 -12.49 18.23 8.09
C ARG A 46 -11.11 17.78 7.66
N ILE A 47 -10.58 16.83 8.39
CA ILE A 47 -9.36 16.12 8.02
C ILE A 47 -9.66 14.63 8.02
N ALA A 48 -9.49 13.97 6.88
CA ALA A 48 -9.55 12.52 6.75
C ALA A 48 -8.15 11.94 6.67
N VAL A 49 -7.83 11.03 7.57
CA VAL A 49 -6.56 10.30 7.59
C VAL A 49 -6.82 8.90 7.11
N ASP A 50 -6.41 8.62 5.88
CA ASP A 50 -6.47 7.28 5.32
C ASP A 50 -5.29 6.43 5.80
N GLU A 51 -5.45 5.10 5.77
CA GLU A 51 -4.49 4.13 6.30
C GLU A 51 -4.02 4.47 7.72
N ALA A 52 -4.95 4.92 8.56
CA ALA A 52 -4.67 5.41 9.91
C ALA A 52 -3.95 4.36 10.81
N HIS A 53 -3.97 3.08 10.42
CA HIS A 53 -3.23 2.02 11.12
C HIS A 53 -1.71 2.22 11.08
N ILE A 54 -1.20 3.08 10.19
CA ILE A 54 0.23 3.41 10.11
C ILE A 54 0.66 4.33 11.27
N LEU A 55 -0.23 5.18 11.79
CA LEU A 55 0.06 6.15 12.86
C LEU A 55 0.79 5.55 14.08
N PRO A 56 0.37 4.39 14.61
CA PRO A 56 1.05 3.79 15.76
C PRO A 56 2.41 3.16 15.47
N GLN A 57 2.76 2.99 14.20
CA GLN A 57 3.94 2.25 13.74
C GLN A 57 5.09 3.16 13.29
N SER A 58 5.07 4.43 13.66
CA SER A 58 5.88 5.54 13.11
C SER A 58 7.39 5.50 13.40
N LYS A 59 8.01 4.32 13.48
CA LYS A 59 9.46 4.18 13.74
C LYS A 59 10.34 4.26 12.48
N ASP A 60 9.80 3.96 11.30
CA ASP A 60 10.53 4.00 10.02
C ASP A 60 10.34 5.37 9.34
N ASP A 61 11.29 5.79 8.50
CA ASP A 61 11.31 7.15 7.90
C ASP A 61 10.04 7.53 7.13
N PHE A 62 9.49 6.63 6.33
CA PHE A 62 8.20 6.83 5.66
C PHE A 62 7.04 6.98 6.66
N ARG A 63 7.11 6.32 7.81
CA ARG A 63 6.07 6.32 8.84
C ARG A 63 6.19 7.50 9.81
N LYS A 64 7.35 8.16 9.87
CA LYS A 64 7.57 9.37 10.70
C LYS A 64 6.65 10.51 10.26
N ALA A 65 6.40 10.65 8.96
CA ALA A 65 5.49 11.67 8.42
C ALA A 65 4.05 11.50 8.95
N TYR A 66 3.56 10.26 9.05
CA TYR A 66 2.27 9.98 9.68
C TYR A 66 2.24 10.39 11.16
N GLY A 67 3.34 10.23 11.88
CA GLY A 67 3.46 10.67 13.27
C GLY A 67 3.28 12.17 13.48
N ALA A 68 3.60 12.98 12.46
CA ALA A 68 3.44 14.44 12.51
C ALA A 68 1.97 14.89 12.40
N ILE A 69 1.07 14.08 11.83
CA ILE A 69 -0.33 14.46 11.58
C ILE A 69 -1.04 14.90 12.87
N GLY A 70 -0.89 14.14 13.94
CA GLY A 70 -1.53 14.49 15.22
C GLY A 70 -1.00 15.79 15.82
N GLY A 71 0.30 16.07 15.68
CA GLY A 71 0.91 17.35 16.05
C GLY A 71 0.36 18.50 15.24
N PHE A 72 0.28 18.34 13.93
CA PHE A 72 -0.31 19.31 13.02
C PHE A 72 -1.76 19.65 13.40
N ILE A 73 -2.63 18.64 13.61
CA ILE A 73 -4.03 18.84 13.99
C ILE A 73 -4.15 19.64 15.29
N ARG A 74 -3.29 19.37 16.27
CA ARG A 74 -3.30 20.11 17.55
C ARG A 74 -2.82 21.56 17.42
N ALA A 75 -1.96 21.84 16.45
CA ALA A 75 -1.43 23.17 16.20
C ALA A 75 -2.37 24.08 15.37
N LEU A 76 -3.44 23.54 14.80
CA LEU A 76 -4.41 24.34 14.04
C LEU A 76 -5.14 25.34 14.92
N PRO A 77 -5.39 26.57 14.42
CA PRO A 77 -6.11 27.61 15.18
C PRO A 77 -7.53 27.19 15.59
N GLN A 78 -8.20 26.46 14.70
CA GLN A 78 -9.50 25.84 14.96
C GLN A 78 -9.39 24.34 14.76
N ARG A 79 -10.04 23.58 15.65
CA ARG A 79 -10.01 22.12 15.59
C ARG A 79 -10.98 21.61 14.54
N PRO A 80 -10.51 20.95 13.49
CA PRO A 80 -11.38 20.35 12.48
C PRO A 80 -12.05 19.08 13.00
N GLN A 81 -13.12 18.65 12.34
CA GLN A 81 -13.62 17.29 12.47
C GLN A 81 -12.58 16.31 11.90
N VAL A 82 -12.21 15.29 12.67
CA VAL A 82 -11.20 14.31 12.25
C VAL A 82 -11.85 12.97 11.98
N LEU A 83 -11.59 12.42 10.78
CA LEU A 83 -11.94 11.06 10.41
C LEU A 83 -10.66 10.24 10.28
N ALA A 84 -10.68 9.05 10.85
CA ALA A 84 -9.60 8.07 10.69
C ALA A 84 -10.14 6.84 9.96
N LEU A 85 -9.60 6.55 8.79
CA LEU A 85 -10.04 5.47 7.92
C LEU A 85 -8.95 4.38 7.88
N THR A 86 -9.35 3.14 7.97
CA THR A 86 -8.44 1.99 7.80
C THR A 86 -9.23 0.70 7.58
N ALA A 87 -8.72 -0.15 6.69
CA ALA A 87 -9.26 -1.49 6.46
C ALA A 87 -8.75 -2.52 7.48
N THR A 88 -7.64 -2.25 8.20
CA THR A 88 -6.89 -3.27 8.94
C THR A 88 -6.47 -2.80 10.33
N ALA A 89 -7.42 -2.50 11.21
CA ALA A 89 -7.11 -2.09 12.58
C ALA A 89 -7.60 -3.12 13.61
N THR A 90 -6.72 -3.51 14.54
CA THR A 90 -7.08 -4.24 15.74
C THR A 90 -7.68 -3.28 16.79
N ARG A 91 -8.30 -3.83 17.87
CA ARG A 91 -8.77 -3.00 18.99
C ARG A 91 -7.64 -2.17 19.63
N LYS A 92 -6.43 -2.73 19.69
CA LYS A 92 -5.24 -2.01 20.20
C LYS A 92 -4.84 -0.85 19.27
N ASP A 93 -4.95 -1.05 17.96
CA ASP A 93 -4.64 -0.01 16.98
C ASP A 93 -5.64 1.14 17.06
N VAL A 94 -6.93 0.86 17.25
CA VAL A 94 -7.96 1.88 17.44
C VAL A 94 -7.61 2.81 18.62
N ALA A 95 -7.24 2.24 19.78
CA ALA A 95 -6.85 3.06 20.94
C ALA A 95 -5.62 3.93 20.65
N ARG A 96 -4.64 3.40 19.93
CA ARG A 96 -3.43 4.13 19.54
C ARG A 96 -3.74 5.24 18.51
N ILE A 97 -4.58 4.95 17.52
CA ILE A 97 -5.04 5.93 16.53
C ILE A 97 -5.74 7.10 17.22
N ARG A 98 -6.72 6.81 18.08
CA ARG A 98 -7.42 7.83 18.87
C ARG A 98 -6.46 8.71 19.66
N LYS A 99 -5.48 8.12 20.34
CA LYS A 99 -4.44 8.84 21.08
C LYS A 99 -3.57 9.69 20.15
N SER A 100 -3.12 9.14 19.04
CA SER A 100 -2.23 9.84 18.09
C SER A 100 -2.89 11.07 17.48
N LEU A 101 -4.18 10.96 17.10
CA LEU A 101 -4.95 12.05 16.51
C LEU A 101 -5.62 12.98 17.54
N GLY A 102 -5.58 12.62 18.82
CA GLY A 102 -6.24 13.38 19.90
C GLY A 102 -7.75 13.33 19.81
N ILE A 103 -8.35 12.20 19.44
CA ILE A 103 -9.80 11.98 19.31
C ILE A 103 -10.27 10.83 20.22
N PRO A 104 -10.11 10.95 21.56
CA PRO A 104 -10.38 9.83 22.47
C PRO A 104 -11.83 9.33 22.41
N ASP A 105 -12.76 10.25 22.22
CA ASP A 105 -14.21 10.00 22.26
C ASP A 105 -14.84 9.81 20.85
N ALA A 106 -13.99 9.62 19.80
CA ALA A 106 -14.50 9.42 18.46
C ALA A 106 -15.35 8.15 18.35
N ASP A 107 -16.46 8.23 17.65
CA ASP A 107 -17.28 7.08 17.33
C ASP A 107 -16.49 6.05 16.50
N LEU A 108 -16.79 4.78 16.73
CA LEU A 108 -16.17 3.68 16.00
C LEU A 108 -17.21 2.96 15.13
N PHE A 109 -17.11 3.18 13.83
CA PHE A 109 -17.89 2.45 12.84
C PHE A 109 -17.09 1.26 12.36
N ARG A 110 -17.61 0.04 12.52
CA ARG A 110 -16.95 -1.20 12.14
C ARG A 110 -17.92 -2.13 11.44
N THR A 111 -17.56 -2.54 10.23
CA THR A 111 -18.27 -3.61 9.52
C THR A 111 -17.59 -4.96 9.77
N PRO A 112 -18.33 -6.08 9.75
CA PRO A 112 -17.73 -7.39 9.78
C PRO A 112 -16.75 -7.59 8.61
N MET A 113 -15.54 -8.04 8.91
CA MET A 113 -14.51 -8.28 7.89
C MET A 113 -14.62 -9.65 7.21
N ARG A 114 -15.59 -10.47 7.63
CA ARG A 114 -15.77 -11.79 7.06
C ARG A 114 -16.25 -11.66 5.61
N ARG A 115 -15.50 -12.29 4.72
CA ARG A 115 -15.80 -12.34 3.28
C ARG A 115 -15.91 -13.80 2.89
N ASP A 116 -17.13 -14.32 2.80
CA ASP A 116 -17.41 -15.73 2.55
C ASP A 116 -16.96 -16.22 1.16
N ASN A 117 -16.70 -15.26 0.25
CA ASN A 117 -16.17 -15.52 -1.09
C ASN A 117 -14.62 -15.67 -1.13
N LEU A 118 -13.90 -15.48 0.00
CA LEU A 118 -12.46 -15.61 0.05
C LEU A 118 -12.05 -16.93 0.72
N HIS A 119 -11.26 -17.74 0.00
CA HIS A 119 -10.66 -18.95 0.52
C HIS A 119 -9.19 -18.71 0.85
N ILE A 120 -8.83 -18.87 2.12
CA ILE A 120 -7.46 -18.72 2.61
C ILE A 120 -6.85 -20.10 2.78
N ALA A 121 -5.69 -20.35 2.15
CA ALA A 121 -4.90 -21.54 2.32
C ALA A 121 -3.47 -21.19 2.68
N ILE A 122 -2.95 -21.83 3.73
CA ILE A 122 -1.56 -21.64 4.18
C ILE A 122 -0.80 -22.94 3.92
N LYS A 123 0.33 -22.84 3.21
CA LYS A 123 1.21 -23.96 2.93
C LYS A 123 2.60 -23.69 3.46
N CYS A 124 3.00 -24.45 4.47
CA CYS A 124 4.37 -24.46 4.95
C CYS A 124 5.25 -25.25 3.96
N LEU A 125 6.27 -24.60 3.43
CA LEU A 125 7.30 -25.27 2.63
C LEU A 125 8.41 -25.68 3.58
N ALA A 126 8.43 -26.96 3.99
CA ALA A 126 9.51 -27.51 4.80
C ALA A 126 10.81 -27.44 3.99
N SER A 127 11.85 -26.80 4.53
CA SER A 127 13.21 -27.01 4.08
C SER A 127 13.60 -28.42 4.53
N GLY A 128 13.40 -29.42 3.65
CA GLY A 128 13.51 -30.82 4.02
C GLY A 128 14.90 -31.18 4.53
N LYS A 129 15.00 -31.39 5.83
CA LYS A 129 15.91 -32.39 6.41
C LYS A 129 15.24 -33.75 6.18
N SER A 130 15.39 -34.31 5.00
CA SER A 130 15.00 -35.70 4.75
C SER A 130 16.25 -36.49 4.36
N GLY A 131 16.46 -37.56 5.07
CA GLY A 131 17.62 -38.41 4.92
C GLY A 131 17.79 -38.98 3.52
N LYS A 132 19.05 -39.31 3.23
CA LYS A 132 19.61 -40.14 2.15
C LYS A 132 19.13 -39.83 0.70
N ARG A 133 20.00 -39.14 -0.06
CA ARG A 133 20.10 -39.19 -1.53
C ARG A 133 18.99 -38.59 -2.41
N LYS A 134 18.28 -37.52 -2.03
CA LYS A 134 17.61 -36.69 -3.02
C LYS A 134 18.27 -35.32 -3.06
N ARG A 135 18.65 -34.86 -4.25
CA ARG A 135 19.20 -33.52 -4.54
C ARG A 135 18.33 -32.50 -3.82
N LYS A 136 18.88 -31.84 -2.82
CA LYS A 136 18.17 -30.87 -1.97
C LYS A 136 17.75 -29.68 -2.86
N LEU A 137 16.48 -29.61 -3.25
CA LEU A 137 15.99 -28.42 -3.91
C LEU A 137 16.23 -27.21 -2.99
N SER A 138 16.72 -26.10 -3.56
CA SER A 138 16.82 -24.88 -2.78
C SER A 138 15.41 -24.44 -2.31
N ALA A 139 15.32 -23.77 -1.18
CA ALA A 139 14.02 -23.25 -0.69
C ALA A 139 13.33 -22.35 -1.74
N GLU A 140 14.13 -21.66 -2.56
CA GLU A 140 13.62 -20.83 -3.65
C GLU A 140 13.03 -21.68 -4.79
N THR A 141 13.69 -22.75 -5.18
CA THR A 141 13.18 -23.68 -6.21
C THR A 141 11.90 -24.37 -5.73
N ALA A 142 11.85 -24.80 -4.47
CA ALA A 142 10.65 -25.39 -3.89
C ALA A 142 9.47 -24.41 -3.88
N LEU A 143 9.73 -23.12 -3.59
CA LEU A 143 8.74 -22.07 -3.67
C LEU A 143 8.23 -21.86 -5.10
N PHE A 144 9.13 -21.82 -6.09
CA PHE A 144 8.75 -21.62 -7.49
C PHE A 144 7.89 -22.76 -8.01
N HIS A 145 8.21 -23.99 -7.69
CA HIS A 145 7.35 -25.13 -8.00
C HIS A 145 6.00 -25.11 -7.26
N ALA A 146 5.96 -24.57 -6.05
CA ALA A 146 4.68 -24.39 -5.36
C ALA A 146 3.80 -23.34 -6.06
N VAL A 147 4.39 -22.25 -6.53
CA VAL A 147 3.70 -21.23 -7.35
C VAL A 147 3.21 -21.84 -8.66
N GLU A 148 4.02 -22.61 -9.36
CA GLU A 148 3.66 -23.27 -10.62
C GLU A 148 2.47 -24.22 -10.44
N ARG A 149 2.48 -25.05 -9.39
CA ARG A 149 1.32 -25.91 -9.07
C ARG A 149 0.05 -25.09 -8.76
N ALA A 150 0.19 -23.95 -8.07
CA ALA A 150 -0.94 -23.07 -7.81
C ALA A 150 -1.47 -22.45 -9.10
N LEU A 151 -0.60 -22.03 -10.01
CA LEU A 151 -0.98 -21.51 -11.32
C LEU A 151 -1.66 -22.59 -12.18
N GLY A 152 -1.17 -23.82 -12.19
CA GLY A 152 -1.81 -24.94 -12.88
C GLY A 152 -3.24 -25.22 -12.37
N LYS A 153 -3.49 -25.00 -11.08
CA LYS A 153 -4.83 -25.17 -10.48
C LYS A 153 -5.76 -23.98 -10.73
N TRP A 154 -5.26 -22.74 -10.73
CA TRP A 154 -6.05 -21.52 -10.69
C TRP A 154 -5.84 -20.57 -11.88
N GLY A 155 -4.73 -20.67 -12.60
CA GLY A 155 -4.32 -19.71 -13.63
C GLY A 155 -5.32 -19.55 -14.79
N ASN A 156 -6.11 -20.57 -15.09
CA ASN A 156 -7.14 -20.51 -16.14
C ASN A 156 -8.51 -20.02 -15.62
N LYS A 157 -8.61 -19.68 -14.34
CA LYS A 157 -9.87 -19.29 -13.68
C LYS A 157 -10.00 -17.79 -13.42
N GLY A 158 -9.02 -17.00 -13.82
CA GLY A 158 -9.01 -15.56 -13.63
C GLY A 158 -7.61 -14.98 -13.50
N ALA A 159 -7.54 -13.72 -13.03
CA ALA A 159 -6.29 -13.04 -12.81
C ALA A 159 -5.59 -13.52 -11.52
N VAL A 160 -4.26 -13.64 -11.55
CA VAL A 160 -3.44 -14.08 -10.41
C VAL A 160 -2.41 -13.02 -10.08
N ILE A 161 -2.34 -12.60 -8.82
CA ILE A 161 -1.30 -11.71 -8.31
C ILE A 161 -0.41 -12.50 -7.35
N ILE A 162 0.91 -12.44 -7.56
CA ILE A 162 1.91 -13.10 -6.72
C ILE A 162 2.75 -12.02 -6.05
N TYR A 163 2.50 -11.78 -4.77
CA TYR A 163 3.29 -10.82 -4.00
C TYR A 163 4.60 -11.41 -3.53
N CYS A 164 5.68 -10.71 -3.78
CA CYS A 164 7.03 -11.04 -3.34
C CYS A 164 7.58 -9.98 -2.39
N PRO A 165 8.31 -10.36 -1.34
CA PRO A 165 8.81 -9.41 -0.33
C PRO A 165 9.92 -8.49 -0.87
N THR A 166 10.60 -8.85 -1.95
CA THR A 166 11.71 -8.06 -2.50
C THR A 166 11.68 -7.95 -4.03
N VAL A 167 12.21 -6.86 -4.56
CA VAL A 167 12.39 -6.65 -6.01
C VAL A 167 13.23 -7.75 -6.65
N LYS A 168 14.27 -8.25 -5.94
CA LYS A 168 15.11 -9.37 -6.40
C LYS A 168 14.25 -10.60 -6.65
N ARG A 169 13.37 -10.95 -5.71
CA ARG A 169 12.48 -12.12 -5.84
C ARG A 169 11.43 -11.93 -6.94
N VAL A 170 10.89 -10.74 -7.11
CA VAL A 170 10.02 -10.43 -8.27
C VAL A 170 10.73 -10.72 -9.58
N LYS A 171 11.97 -10.22 -9.75
CA LYS A 171 12.74 -10.42 -10.97
C LYS A 171 13.07 -11.90 -11.23
N HIS A 172 13.44 -12.66 -10.19
CA HIS A 172 13.77 -14.08 -10.32
C HIS A 172 12.54 -14.92 -10.69
N LEU A 173 11.44 -14.74 -9.95
CA LEU A 173 10.22 -15.50 -10.24
C LEU A 173 9.62 -15.13 -11.61
N TYR A 174 9.64 -13.85 -11.99
CA TYR A 174 9.22 -13.42 -13.32
C TYR A 174 10.02 -14.09 -14.43
N LYS A 175 11.37 -14.12 -14.32
CA LYS A 175 12.23 -14.78 -15.32
C LYS A 175 11.92 -16.27 -15.39
N TRP A 176 11.72 -16.91 -14.25
CA TRP A 176 11.44 -18.34 -14.15
C TRP A 176 10.11 -18.73 -14.79
N LEU A 177 9.04 -17.94 -14.54
CA LEU A 177 7.72 -18.13 -15.17
C LEU A 177 7.76 -17.82 -16.67
N LYS A 178 8.43 -16.74 -17.07
CA LYS A 178 8.56 -16.37 -18.48
C LYS A 178 9.29 -17.43 -19.29
N ALA A 179 10.31 -18.08 -18.74
CA ALA A 179 11.03 -19.18 -19.38
C ALA A 179 10.17 -20.47 -19.53
N ARG A 180 8.96 -20.48 -18.98
CA ARG A 180 7.97 -21.56 -19.08
C ARG A 180 6.70 -21.10 -19.81
N ASP A 181 6.83 -20.02 -20.61
CA ASP A 181 5.80 -19.47 -21.47
C ASP A 181 4.50 -19.01 -20.74
N TYR A 182 4.59 -18.76 -19.42
CA TYR A 182 3.47 -18.12 -18.71
C TYR A 182 3.28 -16.67 -19.20
N PRO A 183 2.02 -16.24 -19.48
CA PRO A 183 1.69 -14.86 -19.84
C PRO A 183 1.76 -13.96 -18.58
N VAL A 184 3.00 -13.69 -18.14
CA VAL A 184 3.30 -13.04 -16.85
C VAL A 184 3.79 -11.62 -17.02
N GLY A 185 3.29 -10.72 -16.18
CA GLY A 185 3.80 -9.37 -15.96
C GLY A 185 4.62 -9.26 -14.68
N LYS A 186 5.38 -8.17 -14.54
CA LYS A 186 6.07 -7.82 -13.29
C LYS A 186 5.83 -6.36 -12.92
N TYR A 187 5.74 -6.10 -11.61
CA TYR A 187 5.53 -4.75 -11.11
C TYR A 187 6.30 -4.51 -9.81
N HIS A 188 7.07 -3.41 -9.73
CA HIS A 188 7.76 -3.00 -8.50
C HIS A 188 8.16 -1.52 -8.55
N GLY A 189 8.34 -0.89 -7.41
CA GLY A 189 8.62 0.54 -7.28
C GLY A 189 9.89 1.05 -7.99
N LYS A 190 10.88 0.16 -8.26
CA LYS A 190 12.10 0.53 -9.02
C LYS A 190 11.92 0.55 -10.55
N MET A 191 10.71 0.31 -11.06
CA MET A 191 10.40 0.46 -12.48
C MET A 191 10.03 1.93 -12.77
N ASN A 192 10.36 2.42 -13.97
CA ASN A 192 9.89 3.74 -14.39
C ASN A 192 8.37 3.75 -14.62
N ARG A 193 7.77 4.93 -14.62
CA ARG A 193 6.31 5.14 -14.72
C ARG A 193 5.72 4.47 -15.96
N ALA A 194 6.32 4.70 -17.13
CA ALA A 194 5.82 4.15 -18.39
C ALA A 194 5.76 2.61 -18.39
N LYS A 195 6.81 1.95 -17.87
CA LYS A 195 6.83 0.48 -17.74
C LYS A 195 5.81 -0.02 -16.72
N ARG A 196 5.62 0.68 -15.61
CA ARG A 196 4.58 0.32 -14.63
C ARG A 196 3.18 0.39 -15.24
N SER A 197 2.88 1.50 -15.92
CA SER A 197 1.58 1.69 -16.58
C SER A 197 1.32 0.64 -17.67
N ALA A 198 2.33 0.31 -18.48
CA ALA A 198 2.21 -0.71 -19.52
C ALA A 198 1.95 -2.13 -18.94
N GLU A 199 2.66 -2.51 -17.88
CA GLU A 199 2.46 -3.82 -17.23
C GLU A 199 1.09 -3.89 -16.54
N GLN A 200 0.65 -2.81 -15.91
CA GLN A 200 -0.68 -2.70 -15.31
C GLN A 200 -1.79 -2.79 -16.36
N ALA A 201 -1.67 -2.06 -17.47
CA ALA A 201 -2.63 -2.12 -18.57
C ALA A 201 -2.71 -3.54 -19.18
N ALA A 202 -1.56 -4.21 -19.34
CA ALA A 202 -1.53 -5.58 -19.84
C ALA A 202 -2.19 -6.58 -18.87
N PHE A 203 -2.09 -6.36 -17.56
CA PHE A 203 -2.78 -7.16 -16.56
C PHE A 203 -4.29 -6.89 -16.57
N MET A 204 -4.70 -5.62 -16.55
CA MET A 204 -6.11 -5.22 -16.54
C MET A 204 -6.86 -5.67 -17.81
N SER A 205 -6.20 -5.70 -18.96
CA SER A 205 -6.78 -6.19 -20.22
C SER A 205 -6.80 -7.72 -20.35
N GLY A 206 -6.26 -8.45 -19.37
CA GLY A 206 -6.13 -9.91 -19.43
C GLY A 206 -5.03 -10.43 -20.36
N LYS A 207 -4.27 -9.56 -21.03
CA LYS A 207 -3.14 -9.96 -21.89
C LYS A 207 -2.03 -10.66 -21.09
N LYS A 208 -1.84 -10.25 -19.82
CA LYS A 208 -0.93 -10.89 -18.86
C LYS A 208 -1.70 -11.18 -17.57
N PRO A 209 -2.48 -12.25 -17.49
CA PRO A 209 -3.33 -12.55 -16.34
C PRO A 209 -2.55 -12.91 -15.07
N VAL A 210 -1.25 -13.12 -15.15
CA VAL A 210 -0.38 -13.37 -14.00
C VAL A 210 0.51 -12.17 -13.76
N MET A 211 0.47 -11.58 -12.55
CA MET A 211 1.34 -10.48 -12.14
C MET A 211 2.23 -10.88 -10.97
N VAL A 212 3.55 -10.73 -11.13
CA VAL A 212 4.51 -10.88 -10.03
C VAL A 212 4.92 -9.50 -9.53
N SER A 213 4.64 -9.20 -8.28
CA SER A 213 4.80 -7.84 -7.76
C SER A 213 5.36 -7.79 -6.35
N THR A 214 5.88 -6.63 -5.96
CA THR A 214 5.95 -6.19 -4.55
C THR A 214 4.61 -5.55 -4.15
N ASN A 215 4.48 -5.15 -2.88
CA ASN A 215 3.29 -4.43 -2.38
C ASN A 215 2.97 -3.12 -3.15
N ALA A 216 3.85 -2.68 -4.04
CA ALA A 216 3.62 -1.48 -4.85
C ALA A 216 2.52 -1.65 -5.92
N PHE A 217 2.00 -2.86 -6.13
CA PHE A 217 0.89 -3.13 -7.05
C PHE A 217 -0.42 -3.24 -6.26
N GLY A 218 -1.40 -2.45 -6.63
CA GLY A 218 -2.71 -2.44 -5.95
C GLY A 218 -2.83 -1.41 -4.82
N LEU A 219 -1.80 -0.53 -4.70
CA LEU A 219 -1.85 0.66 -3.85
C LEU A 219 -2.12 1.90 -4.71
#